data_645db34a42aadeb3239b10de664a1c8a
#
_entry.id   645db34a42aadeb3239b10de664a1c8a
#
_cell.length_a   1.000
_cell.length_b   1.000
_cell.length_c   1.000
_cell.angle_alpha   90.00
_cell.angle_beta   90.00
_cell.angle_gamma   90.00
#
_symmetry.space_group_name_H-M   'P 1'
#
loop_
_entity.id
_entity.type
_entity.pdbx_description
1 polymer ?
#
loop_
_entity_poly.entity_id
_entity_poly.type
_entity_poly.pdbx_seq_one_letter_code
_entity_poly.pdbx_strand_id
1 'polypeptide(L)'
;MTTMDLRVGNKYRIGRKIGSGSFGDIYLGTNIISGEEIAIKLESVKAKHPQLEYEARVYKSLAGGVGIPFVRWFGTECDYNAMVLDLLGPSLEDLFNFCNRKFSLKTVLLLADQLISRIEYIHAKSFIHRDIKPDNFLMGIGKRGNQVNVIDFGLAKKYRDPKTHFHIPYRENKNLTGTARYASINTHLGVEQSRRDDMESLGYVMLYFCRGSLPWQGLKAATKKQKYDRIMEKKMTTPTEVLCRGFPNEFAIYLNYTRSLRFDDKPDYSYLRKIFRDLFVREGFQYDYVFDWTVYKYQKNAAQIKRDEQADDKNASGAATGQPTTAAATKATPAIQSNRARKMIAETPEQRGVGTSCAPPPEGKALARVTLLALTNDPSEGGTAFRLRLFIVERLFIPERLW
;
A
#
# COMPACT_ATOMS: atom_id res chain seq x y z
N MET A 1 21.63 24.58 13.57
CA MET A 1 21.51 23.20 14.05
C MET A 1 21.76 22.33 12.84
N THR A 2 22.89 21.65 12.79
CA THR A 2 23.23 20.68 11.76
C THR A 2 22.25 19.51 11.90
N THR A 3 21.42 19.32 10.92
CA THR A 3 20.60 18.09 10.79
C THR A 3 21.58 16.93 10.79
N MET A 4 21.52 16.08 11.82
CA MET A 4 22.32 14.86 11.84
C MET A 4 21.99 14.07 10.58
N ASP A 5 22.96 13.87 9.71
CA ASP A 5 22.85 13.08 8.48
C ASP A 5 22.90 11.60 8.85
N LEU A 6 21.77 11.08 9.37
CA LEU A 6 21.65 9.69 9.74
C LEU A 6 21.65 8.81 8.48
N ARG A 7 22.65 7.94 8.38
CA ARG A 7 22.82 7.04 7.23
C ARG A 7 22.79 5.59 7.66
N VAL A 8 22.32 4.76 6.76
CA VAL A 8 22.34 3.31 6.87
C VAL A 8 23.22 2.76 5.75
N GLY A 9 24.14 1.84 6.09
CA GLY A 9 25.08 1.26 5.12
C GLY A 9 25.92 2.31 4.41
N ASN A 10 26.23 3.43 5.04
CA ASN A 10 26.99 4.58 4.49
C ASN A 10 26.43 5.17 3.17
N LYS A 11 25.37 4.60 2.65
CA LYS A 11 24.82 4.90 1.31
C LYS A 11 23.40 5.44 1.32
N TYR A 12 22.63 5.15 2.37
CA TYR A 12 21.21 5.48 2.43
C TYR A 12 20.91 6.46 3.55
N ARG A 13 20.53 7.67 3.19
CA ARG A 13 20.12 8.71 4.14
C ARG A 13 18.70 8.43 4.63
N ILE A 14 18.48 8.44 5.93
CA ILE A 14 17.16 8.27 6.54
C ILE A 14 16.40 9.59 6.47
N GLY A 15 15.17 9.54 5.98
CA GLY A 15 14.23 10.65 5.92
C GLY A 15 13.11 10.54 6.93
N ARG A 16 11.91 10.96 6.53
CA ARG A 16 10.71 10.91 7.38
C ARG A 16 10.18 9.50 7.54
N LYS A 17 9.53 9.24 8.68
CA LYS A 17 8.79 8.00 8.92
C LYS A 17 7.57 7.94 7.98
N ILE A 18 7.38 6.81 7.32
CA ILE A 18 6.28 6.54 6.39
C ILE A 18 5.35 5.44 6.86
N GLY A 19 5.73 4.65 7.87
CA GLY A 19 4.89 3.59 8.39
C GLY A 19 5.44 2.97 9.66
N SER A 20 4.64 2.11 10.28
CA SER A 20 5.01 1.23 11.37
C SER A 20 4.48 -0.16 11.07
N GLY A 21 5.36 -1.15 11.01
CA GLY A 21 5.00 -2.56 10.89
C GLY A 21 4.92 -3.24 12.25
N SER A 22 4.57 -4.52 12.24
CA SER A 22 4.47 -5.33 13.46
C SER A 22 5.80 -5.48 14.22
N PHE A 23 6.93 -5.30 13.51
CA PHE A 23 8.28 -5.57 14.02
C PHE A 23 9.23 -4.39 13.85
N GLY A 24 8.77 -3.20 13.52
CA GLY A 24 9.63 -2.04 13.37
C GLY A 24 9.00 -0.88 12.62
N ASP A 25 9.74 0.21 12.57
CA ASP A 25 9.33 1.44 11.90
C ASP A 25 9.91 1.51 10.49
N ILE A 26 9.15 2.11 9.58
CA ILE A 26 9.52 2.25 8.18
C ILE A 26 9.71 3.73 7.85
N TYR A 27 10.84 4.04 7.23
CA TYR A 27 11.25 5.38 6.85
C TYR A 27 11.44 5.49 5.35
N LEU A 28 11.08 6.63 4.80
CA LEU A 28 11.55 7.05 3.48
C LEU A 28 13.04 7.33 3.58
N GLY A 29 13.80 6.86 2.62
CA GLY A 29 15.22 7.15 2.54
C GLY A 29 15.65 7.51 1.14
N THR A 30 16.88 8.00 0.99
CA THR A 30 17.47 8.36 -0.29
C THR A 30 18.84 7.72 -0.44
N ASN A 31 19.09 7.04 -1.53
CA ASN A 31 20.41 6.63 -1.93
C ASN A 31 21.21 7.90 -2.31
N ILE A 32 22.25 8.23 -1.51
CA ILE A 32 23.00 9.48 -1.69
C ILE A 32 23.84 9.51 -2.96
N ILE A 33 24.06 8.35 -3.62
CA ILE A 33 24.84 8.26 -4.85
C ILE A 33 23.95 8.43 -6.07
N SER A 34 22.81 7.71 -6.11
CA SER A 34 21.91 7.71 -7.28
C SER A 34 20.76 8.73 -7.16
N GLY A 35 20.50 9.27 -5.96
CA GLY A 35 19.33 10.09 -5.68
C GLY A 35 18.00 9.29 -5.62
N GLU A 36 18.05 7.98 -5.77
CA GLU A 36 16.87 7.12 -5.77
C GLU A 36 16.23 7.07 -4.38
N GLU A 37 14.91 7.20 -4.32
CA GLU A 37 14.14 7.01 -3.10
C GLU A 37 13.97 5.51 -2.81
N ILE A 38 14.11 5.16 -1.54
CA ILE A 38 14.01 3.78 -1.03
C ILE A 38 13.23 3.76 0.29
N ALA A 39 12.83 2.57 0.73
CA ALA A 39 12.25 2.36 2.05
C ALA A 39 13.29 1.72 2.98
N ILE A 40 13.33 2.18 4.23
CA ILE A 40 14.22 1.64 5.27
C ILE A 40 13.36 1.14 6.42
N LYS A 41 13.40 -0.17 6.69
CA LYS A 41 12.76 -0.78 7.86
C LYS A 41 13.80 -0.93 8.96
N LEU A 42 13.48 -0.41 10.15
CA LEU A 42 14.35 -0.45 11.34
C LEU A 42 13.71 -1.30 12.43
N GLU A 43 14.50 -2.15 13.04
CA GLU A 43 14.14 -2.95 14.22
C GLU A 43 15.21 -2.78 15.28
N SER A 44 14.82 -2.51 16.54
CA SER A 44 15.79 -2.43 17.63
C SER A 44 16.51 -3.77 17.84
N VAL A 45 17.84 -3.74 17.99
CA VAL A 45 18.61 -4.95 18.35
C VAL A 45 18.21 -5.51 19.71
N LYS A 46 17.59 -4.68 20.58
CA LYS A 46 17.04 -5.07 21.87
C LYS A 46 15.62 -5.61 21.81
N ALA A 47 15.04 -5.77 20.61
CA ALA A 47 13.71 -6.33 20.46
C ALA A 47 13.64 -7.74 21.10
N LYS A 48 12.57 -7.99 21.86
CA LYS A 48 12.38 -9.27 22.55
C LYS A 48 12.36 -10.47 21.58
N HIS A 49 11.85 -10.25 20.38
CA HIS A 49 11.73 -11.24 19.31
C HIS A 49 12.15 -10.61 17.97
N PRO A 50 13.46 -10.55 17.69
CA PRO A 50 13.93 -9.94 16.45
C PRO A 50 13.50 -10.78 15.25
N GLN A 51 12.99 -10.12 14.21
CA GLN A 51 12.43 -10.76 13.01
C GLN A 51 13.07 -10.23 11.72
N LEU A 52 13.68 -9.05 11.75
CA LEU A 52 14.09 -8.36 10.52
C LEU A 52 15.15 -9.12 9.72
N GLU A 53 16.10 -9.77 10.40
CA GLU A 53 17.10 -10.60 9.72
C GLU A 53 16.47 -11.82 9.03
N TYR A 54 15.53 -12.46 9.70
CA TYR A 54 14.77 -13.57 9.12
C TYR A 54 13.96 -13.10 7.91
N GLU A 55 13.27 -11.98 8.04
CA GLU A 55 12.50 -11.38 6.96
C GLU A 55 13.38 -11.07 5.74
N ALA A 56 14.57 -10.49 5.95
CA ALA A 56 15.53 -10.22 4.88
C ALA A 56 15.98 -11.50 4.16
N ARG A 57 16.18 -12.60 4.88
CA ARG A 57 16.51 -13.91 4.28
C ARG A 57 15.35 -14.45 3.44
N VAL A 58 14.11 -14.28 3.88
CA VAL A 58 12.93 -14.67 3.10
C VAL A 58 12.84 -13.86 1.81
N TYR A 59 12.98 -12.53 1.88
CA TYR A 59 13.02 -11.67 0.68
C TYR A 59 14.11 -12.13 -0.29
N LYS A 60 15.29 -12.46 0.20
CA LYS A 60 16.40 -12.99 -0.64
C LYS A 60 16.03 -14.29 -1.35
N SER A 61 15.31 -15.17 -0.66
CA SER A 61 14.83 -16.44 -1.24
C SER A 61 13.73 -16.23 -2.29
N LEU A 62 12.97 -15.15 -2.20
CA LEU A 62 11.89 -14.78 -3.11
C LEU A 62 12.34 -13.81 -4.21
N ALA A 63 13.59 -13.35 -4.19
CA ALA A 63 14.09 -12.33 -5.09
C ALA A 63 13.88 -12.70 -6.57
N GLY A 64 13.56 -11.69 -7.40
CA GLY A 64 13.30 -11.84 -8.83
C GLY A 64 11.86 -12.21 -9.18
N GLY A 65 11.00 -12.50 -8.18
CA GLY A 65 9.58 -12.71 -8.41
C GLY A 65 8.84 -11.42 -8.73
N VAL A 66 7.87 -11.52 -9.62
CA VAL A 66 6.98 -10.38 -9.92
C VAL A 66 6.24 -9.97 -8.66
N GLY A 67 6.30 -8.68 -8.29
CA GLY A 67 5.66 -8.16 -7.10
C GLY A 67 6.35 -8.53 -5.79
N ILE A 68 7.63 -8.88 -5.82
CA ILE A 68 8.49 -9.01 -4.65
C ILE A 68 9.48 -7.84 -4.66
N PRO A 69 9.44 -6.92 -3.68
CA PRO A 69 10.40 -5.83 -3.59
C PRO A 69 11.83 -6.36 -3.39
N PHE A 70 12.78 -5.67 -3.95
CA PHE A 70 14.18 -6.05 -3.86
C PHE A 70 14.79 -5.49 -2.55
N VAL A 71 15.52 -6.33 -1.82
CA VAL A 71 16.32 -5.90 -0.66
C VAL A 71 17.65 -5.37 -1.18
N ARG A 72 17.86 -4.06 -1.02
CA ARG A 72 19.05 -3.35 -1.49
C ARG A 72 20.23 -3.50 -0.54
N TRP A 73 19.95 -3.59 0.73
CA TRP A 73 20.94 -3.75 1.79
C TRP A 73 20.28 -4.25 3.08
N PHE A 74 21.06 -5.00 3.86
CA PHE A 74 20.70 -5.39 5.21
C PHE A 74 21.96 -5.37 6.09
N GLY A 75 21.83 -4.85 7.31
CA GLY A 75 22.91 -4.85 8.30
C GLY A 75 22.47 -4.21 9.61
N THR A 76 23.43 -4.11 10.54
CA THR A 76 23.22 -3.48 11.84
C THR A 76 23.93 -2.13 11.87
N GLU A 77 23.20 -1.10 12.26
CA GLU A 77 23.71 0.27 12.46
C GLU A 77 23.34 0.71 13.88
N CYS A 78 24.35 0.98 14.71
CA CYS A 78 24.17 1.32 16.12
C CYS A 78 23.27 0.31 16.85
N ASP A 79 22.13 0.77 17.39
CA ASP A 79 21.18 -0.03 18.15
C ASP A 79 20.06 -0.63 17.27
N TYR A 80 20.19 -0.62 15.94
CA TYR A 80 19.15 -1.07 15.01
C TYR A 80 19.67 -2.05 13.96
N ASN A 81 18.89 -3.08 13.70
CA ASN A 81 18.93 -3.81 12.43
C ASN A 81 18.17 -2.99 11.40
N ALA A 82 18.73 -2.85 10.22
CA ALA A 82 18.14 -2.08 9.13
C ALA A 82 18.08 -2.89 7.84
N MET A 83 16.94 -2.82 7.18
CA MET A 83 16.72 -3.42 5.86
C MET A 83 16.28 -2.34 4.88
N VAL A 84 16.98 -2.20 3.78
CA VAL A 84 16.69 -1.25 2.71
C VAL A 84 16.01 -1.98 1.57
N LEU A 85 14.84 -1.50 1.17
CA LEU A 85 13.95 -2.10 0.18
C LEU A 85 13.60 -1.10 -0.92
N ASP A 86 13.12 -1.60 -2.05
CA ASP A 86 12.43 -0.77 -3.03
C ASP A 86 11.32 0.02 -2.35
N LEU A 87 11.23 1.31 -2.69
CA LEU A 87 10.07 2.12 -2.29
C LEU A 87 8.88 1.70 -3.15
N LEU A 88 7.75 1.52 -2.51
CA LEU A 88 6.47 1.16 -3.13
C LEU A 88 5.43 2.27 -2.92
N GLY A 89 4.34 2.15 -3.64
CA GLY A 89 3.18 3.02 -3.52
C GLY A 89 2.28 2.66 -2.32
N PRO A 90 1.03 3.15 -2.32
CA PRO A 90 0.08 2.91 -1.23
C PRO A 90 -0.32 1.44 -1.12
N SER A 91 -0.68 1.05 0.11
CA SER A 91 -1.26 -0.27 0.35
C SER A 91 -2.70 -0.36 -0.19
N LEU A 92 -3.18 -1.59 -0.37
CA LEU A 92 -4.59 -1.79 -0.75
C LEU A 92 -5.56 -1.32 0.35
N GLU A 93 -5.14 -1.30 1.63
CA GLU A 93 -5.94 -0.69 2.70
C GLU A 93 -6.01 0.83 2.57
N ASP A 94 -4.88 1.50 2.23
CA ASP A 94 -4.85 2.94 1.97
C ASP A 94 -5.76 3.31 0.79
N LEU A 95 -5.66 2.54 -0.30
CA LEU A 95 -6.48 2.75 -1.51
C LEU A 95 -7.96 2.45 -1.25
N PHE A 96 -8.25 1.44 -0.45
CA PHE A 96 -9.60 1.12 -0.03
C PHE A 96 -10.22 2.27 0.77
N ASN A 97 -9.49 2.82 1.73
CA ASN A 97 -9.91 4.00 2.48
C ASN A 97 -10.06 5.23 1.56
N PHE A 98 -9.15 5.43 0.61
CA PHE A 98 -9.23 6.51 -0.38
C PHE A 98 -10.49 6.42 -1.26
N CYS A 99 -10.96 5.20 -1.56
CA CYS A 99 -12.18 4.91 -2.32
C CYS A 99 -13.42 4.76 -1.42
N ASN A 100 -13.44 5.39 -0.24
CA ASN A 100 -14.56 5.34 0.71
C ASN A 100 -14.94 3.92 1.14
N ARG A 101 -13.95 3.04 1.27
CA ARG A 101 -14.08 1.65 1.72
C ARG A 101 -15.04 0.82 0.87
N LYS A 102 -14.95 0.99 -0.43
CA LYS A 102 -15.69 0.20 -1.40
C LYS A 102 -14.90 0.13 -2.72
N PHE A 103 -14.65 -1.08 -3.18
CA PHE A 103 -14.14 -1.32 -4.51
C PHE A 103 -15.24 -1.86 -5.42
N SER A 104 -15.21 -1.44 -6.68
CA SER A 104 -16.06 -2.03 -7.73
C SER A 104 -15.68 -3.49 -7.97
N LEU A 105 -16.61 -4.26 -8.50
CA LEU A 105 -16.34 -5.64 -8.90
C LEU A 105 -15.16 -5.72 -9.88
N LYS A 106 -15.07 -4.80 -10.84
CA LYS A 106 -13.94 -4.73 -11.78
C LYS A 106 -12.61 -4.62 -11.05
N THR A 107 -12.49 -3.70 -10.11
CA THR A 107 -11.26 -3.51 -9.33
C THR A 107 -10.91 -4.76 -8.52
N VAL A 108 -11.89 -5.37 -7.85
CA VAL A 108 -11.66 -6.60 -7.08
C VAL A 108 -11.18 -7.74 -7.97
N LEU A 109 -11.76 -7.91 -9.16
CA LEU A 109 -11.37 -8.97 -10.11
C LEU A 109 -9.99 -8.73 -10.74
N LEU A 110 -9.64 -7.48 -11.06
CA LEU A 110 -8.28 -7.12 -11.50
C LEU A 110 -7.24 -7.43 -10.43
N LEU A 111 -7.56 -7.17 -9.16
CA LEU A 111 -6.71 -7.48 -8.03
C LEU A 111 -6.62 -8.99 -7.78
N ALA A 112 -7.72 -9.72 -7.84
CA ALA A 112 -7.79 -11.16 -7.56
C ALA A 112 -6.79 -11.95 -8.39
N ASP A 113 -6.68 -11.67 -9.68
CA ASP A 113 -5.73 -12.33 -10.60
C ASP A 113 -4.28 -12.14 -10.14
N GLN A 114 -3.92 -10.92 -9.78
CA GLN A 114 -2.58 -10.62 -9.29
C GLN A 114 -2.32 -11.21 -7.90
N LEU A 115 -3.27 -11.08 -6.97
CA LEU A 115 -3.13 -11.56 -5.60
C LEU A 115 -2.94 -13.08 -5.54
N ILE A 116 -3.74 -13.84 -6.29
CA ILE A 116 -3.58 -15.30 -6.41
C ILE A 116 -2.20 -15.63 -6.96
N SER A 117 -1.75 -14.93 -8.00
CA SER A 117 -0.46 -15.17 -8.64
C SER A 117 0.73 -14.85 -7.71
N ARG A 118 0.60 -13.82 -6.85
CA ARG A 118 1.64 -13.49 -5.86
C ARG A 118 1.78 -14.57 -4.80
N ILE A 119 0.65 -15.06 -4.27
CA ILE A 119 0.64 -16.12 -3.27
C ILE A 119 1.16 -17.43 -3.87
N GLU A 120 0.73 -17.79 -5.09
CA GLU A 120 1.26 -18.95 -5.82
C GLU A 120 2.79 -18.92 -5.92
N TYR A 121 3.38 -17.76 -6.27
CA TYR A 121 4.82 -17.60 -6.35
C TYR A 121 5.51 -17.87 -5.01
N ILE A 122 4.98 -17.30 -3.92
CA ILE A 122 5.52 -17.51 -2.56
C ILE A 122 5.47 -18.99 -2.20
N HIS A 123 4.35 -19.67 -2.46
CA HIS A 123 4.16 -21.09 -2.21
C HIS A 123 5.10 -21.96 -3.09
N ALA A 124 5.33 -21.56 -4.35
CA ALA A 124 6.28 -22.24 -5.23
C ALA A 124 7.73 -22.18 -4.72
N LYS A 125 8.07 -21.12 -3.98
CA LYS A 125 9.36 -20.96 -3.28
C LYS A 125 9.40 -21.64 -1.90
N SER A 126 8.42 -22.50 -1.60
CA SER A 126 8.30 -23.29 -0.37
C SER A 126 8.00 -22.50 0.90
N PHE A 127 7.48 -21.29 0.77
CA PHE A 127 7.02 -20.46 1.88
C PHE A 127 5.51 -20.32 1.90
N ILE A 128 4.95 -20.10 3.09
CA ILE A 128 3.61 -19.54 3.32
C ILE A 128 3.77 -18.18 4.00
N HIS A 129 2.88 -17.24 3.71
CA HIS A 129 2.97 -15.86 4.19
C HIS A 129 2.48 -15.72 5.64
N ARG A 130 1.33 -16.31 5.96
CA ARG A 130 0.65 -16.36 7.27
C ARG A 130 0.07 -15.05 7.79
N ASP A 131 0.18 -13.95 7.04
CA ASP A 131 -0.49 -12.68 7.39
C ASP A 131 -1.01 -11.97 6.14
N ILE A 132 -1.85 -12.69 5.39
CA ILE A 132 -2.52 -12.14 4.20
C ILE A 132 -3.58 -11.13 4.65
N LYS A 133 -3.35 -9.88 4.31
CA LYS A 133 -4.22 -8.73 4.60
C LYS A 133 -3.99 -7.59 3.63
N PRO A 134 -4.95 -6.65 3.46
CA PRO A 134 -4.82 -5.52 2.54
C PRO A 134 -3.57 -4.65 2.77
N ASP A 135 -3.16 -4.49 4.03
CA ASP A 135 -1.98 -3.68 4.41
C ASP A 135 -0.67 -4.23 3.85
N ASN A 136 -0.60 -5.54 3.58
CA ASN A 136 0.60 -6.23 3.11
C ASN A 136 0.67 -6.35 1.58
N PHE A 137 -0.25 -5.72 0.85
CA PHE A 137 -0.22 -5.59 -0.60
C PHE A 137 -0.10 -4.12 -0.98
N LEU A 138 1.00 -3.75 -1.62
CA LEU A 138 1.29 -2.39 -2.05
C LEU A 138 1.33 -2.29 -3.57
N MET A 139 0.75 -1.24 -4.12
CA MET A 139 0.92 -0.95 -5.55
C MET A 139 2.36 -0.52 -5.83
N GLY A 140 2.83 -0.74 -7.03
CA GLY A 140 4.11 -0.19 -7.47
C GLY A 140 4.03 1.32 -7.69
N ILE A 141 5.15 1.91 -8.12
CA ILE A 141 5.27 3.32 -8.47
C ILE A 141 5.68 3.50 -9.93
N GLY A 142 5.34 4.65 -10.51
CA GLY A 142 5.70 4.99 -11.88
C GLY A 142 5.20 3.95 -12.90
N LYS A 143 6.09 3.42 -13.72
CA LYS A 143 5.75 2.42 -14.76
C LYS A 143 5.17 1.10 -14.22
N ARG A 144 5.37 0.82 -12.92
CA ARG A 144 4.84 -0.36 -12.22
C ARG A 144 3.62 -0.05 -11.35
N GLY A 145 3.00 1.13 -11.53
CA GLY A 145 1.88 1.60 -10.71
C GLY A 145 0.64 0.70 -10.70
N ASN A 146 0.49 -0.17 -11.69
CA ASN A 146 -0.60 -1.14 -11.78
C ASN A 146 -0.22 -2.55 -11.28
N GLN A 147 1.01 -2.75 -10.78
CA GLN A 147 1.49 -4.01 -10.25
C GLN A 147 1.28 -4.08 -8.74
N VAL A 148 0.67 -5.18 -8.28
CA VAL A 148 0.57 -5.49 -6.84
C VAL A 148 1.87 -6.15 -6.36
N ASN A 149 2.41 -5.62 -5.26
CA ASN A 149 3.57 -6.18 -4.57
C ASN A 149 3.16 -6.72 -3.20
N VAL A 150 3.83 -7.78 -2.74
CA VAL A 150 3.64 -8.37 -1.40
C VAL A 150 4.80 -7.96 -0.51
N ILE A 151 4.48 -7.56 0.70
CA ILE A 151 5.46 -7.15 1.72
C ILE A 151 5.22 -7.88 3.04
N ASP A 152 6.14 -7.67 4.00
CA ASP A 152 6.08 -8.15 5.39
C ASP A 152 6.11 -9.68 5.51
N PHE A 153 7.29 -10.26 5.26
CA PHE A 153 7.54 -11.69 5.43
C PHE A 153 8.05 -12.07 6.83
N GLY A 154 7.91 -11.18 7.82
CA GLY A 154 8.35 -11.45 9.20
C GLY A 154 7.64 -12.63 9.84
N LEU A 155 6.42 -12.95 9.44
CA LEU A 155 5.67 -14.13 9.87
C LEU A 155 5.71 -15.31 8.88
N ALA A 156 6.38 -15.16 7.74
CA ALA A 156 6.46 -16.24 6.74
C ALA A 156 7.15 -17.48 7.31
N LYS A 157 6.81 -18.65 6.76
CA LYS A 157 7.36 -19.93 7.20
C LYS A 157 7.54 -20.87 6.02
N LYS A 158 8.62 -21.67 6.04
CA LYS A 158 8.73 -22.81 5.14
C LYS A 158 7.68 -23.85 5.49
N TYR A 159 6.85 -24.26 4.52
CA TYR A 159 5.84 -25.29 4.69
C TYR A 159 6.24 -26.64 4.12
N ARG A 160 7.36 -26.67 3.41
CA ARG A 160 7.98 -27.90 2.87
C ARG A 160 9.48 -27.73 2.76
N ASP A 161 10.19 -28.84 2.73
CA ASP A 161 11.60 -28.84 2.40
C ASP A 161 11.81 -28.38 0.94
N PRO A 162 12.69 -27.42 0.68
CA PRO A 162 12.85 -26.87 -0.68
C PRO A 162 13.42 -27.87 -1.70
N LYS A 163 14.12 -28.92 -1.25
CA LYS A 163 14.77 -29.91 -2.11
C LYS A 163 13.89 -31.14 -2.31
N THR A 164 13.41 -31.71 -1.21
CA THR A 164 12.65 -32.96 -1.23
C THR A 164 11.15 -32.75 -1.40
N HIS A 165 10.68 -31.51 -1.16
CA HIS A 165 9.26 -31.13 -1.14
C HIS A 165 8.42 -31.86 -0.09
N PHE A 166 9.06 -32.50 0.91
CA PHE A 166 8.30 -33.04 2.04
C PHE A 166 7.64 -31.91 2.81
N HIS A 167 6.32 -32.03 2.98
CA HIS A 167 5.49 -31.09 3.69
C HIS A 167 5.77 -31.15 5.20
N ILE A 168 5.66 -29.99 5.91
CA ILE A 168 5.71 -29.96 7.37
C ILE A 168 4.60 -30.84 7.96
N PRO A 169 4.83 -31.45 9.14
CA PRO A 169 3.83 -32.30 9.76
C PRO A 169 2.63 -31.51 10.26
N TYR A 170 1.45 -32.14 10.21
CA TYR A 170 0.24 -31.62 10.84
C TYR A 170 0.44 -31.52 12.36
N ARG A 171 0.09 -30.37 12.92
CA ARG A 171 0.15 -30.11 14.37
C ARG A 171 -1.02 -29.26 14.80
N GLU A 172 -1.45 -29.45 16.05
CA GLU A 172 -2.50 -28.65 16.69
C GLU A 172 -1.94 -27.85 17.87
N ASN A 173 -2.82 -27.13 18.58
CA ASN A 173 -2.49 -26.31 19.73
C ASN A 173 -1.48 -25.19 19.42
N LYS A 174 -1.56 -24.62 18.20
CA LYS A 174 -0.78 -23.46 17.81
C LYS A 174 -1.49 -22.17 18.23
N ASN A 175 -0.69 -21.20 18.66
CA ASN A 175 -1.20 -19.85 18.85
C ASN A 175 -1.60 -19.22 17.52
N LEU A 176 -2.65 -18.40 17.54
CA LEU A 176 -3.07 -17.64 16.37
C LEU A 176 -1.92 -16.74 15.89
N THR A 177 -1.46 -16.98 14.68
CA THR A 177 -0.45 -16.16 13.99
C THR A 177 -1.13 -15.38 12.87
N GLY A 178 -0.77 -14.12 12.70
CA GLY A 178 -1.35 -13.22 11.73
C GLY A 178 -2.51 -12.38 12.27
N THR A 179 -3.28 -11.81 11.40
CA THR A 179 -4.36 -10.86 11.71
C THR A 179 -5.70 -11.60 11.83
N ALA A 180 -6.28 -11.62 13.03
CA ALA A 180 -7.49 -12.39 13.33
C ALA A 180 -8.65 -12.13 12.36
N ARG A 181 -8.80 -10.90 11.85
CA ARG A 181 -9.86 -10.54 10.89
C ARG A 181 -9.84 -11.42 9.65
N TYR A 182 -8.65 -11.72 9.14
CA TYR A 182 -8.45 -12.45 7.88
C TYR A 182 -7.98 -13.89 8.06
N ALA A 183 -7.60 -14.29 9.29
CA ALA A 183 -7.11 -15.64 9.58
C ALA A 183 -8.14 -16.71 9.20
N SER A 184 -7.67 -17.85 8.67
CA SER A 184 -8.53 -18.99 8.36
C SER A 184 -9.20 -19.58 9.60
N ILE A 185 -10.29 -20.31 9.43
CA ILE A 185 -10.94 -21.02 10.55
C ILE A 185 -9.97 -21.99 11.21
N ASN A 186 -9.20 -22.75 10.43
CA ASN A 186 -8.22 -23.69 10.98
C ASN A 186 -7.13 -22.98 11.81
N THR A 187 -6.71 -21.79 11.42
CA THR A 187 -5.78 -20.98 12.21
C THR A 187 -6.38 -20.60 13.57
N HIS A 188 -7.65 -20.23 13.61
CA HIS A 188 -8.35 -19.97 14.88
C HIS A 188 -8.46 -21.22 15.76
N LEU A 189 -8.64 -22.39 15.16
CA LEU A 189 -8.71 -23.69 15.86
C LEU A 189 -7.34 -24.17 16.35
N GLY A 190 -6.27 -23.43 16.08
CA GLY A 190 -4.93 -23.78 16.52
C GLY A 190 -4.23 -24.84 15.66
N VAL A 191 -4.69 -25.06 14.44
CA VAL A 191 -4.03 -25.95 13.47
C VAL A 191 -2.84 -25.23 12.86
N GLU A 192 -1.74 -25.95 12.63
CA GLU A 192 -0.57 -25.47 11.90
C GLU A 192 -0.99 -24.94 10.52
N GLN A 193 -0.50 -23.76 10.14
CA GLN A 193 -0.85 -23.16 8.88
C GLN A 193 -0.15 -23.83 7.70
N SER A 194 -0.83 -23.87 6.56
CA SER A 194 -0.32 -24.37 5.28
C SER A 194 -0.82 -23.49 4.13
N ARG A 195 -0.62 -23.91 2.89
CA ARG A 195 -1.03 -23.14 1.69
C ARG A 195 -2.50 -22.76 1.67
N ARG A 196 -3.37 -23.67 2.12
CA ARG A 196 -4.83 -23.45 2.15
C ARG A 196 -5.22 -22.25 3.00
N ASP A 197 -4.50 -21.99 4.07
CA ASP A 197 -4.80 -20.91 5.02
C ASP A 197 -4.53 -19.53 4.43
N ASP A 198 -3.44 -19.36 3.68
CA ASP A 198 -3.18 -18.13 2.91
C ASP A 198 -4.29 -17.89 1.87
N MET A 199 -4.76 -18.94 1.20
CA MET A 199 -5.80 -18.83 0.18
C MET A 199 -7.18 -18.52 0.77
N GLU A 200 -7.53 -19.08 1.94
CA GLU A 200 -8.76 -18.74 2.66
C GLU A 200 -8.72 -17.28 3.14
N SER A 201 -7.58 -16.84 3.67
CA SER A 201 -7.38 -15.44 4.06
C SER A 201 -7.57 -14.49 2.89
N LEU A 202 -7.06 -14.84 1.71
CA LEU A 202 -7.28 -14.05 0.50
C LEU A 202 -8.78 -13.97 0.12
N GLY A 203 -9.54 -15.03 0.31
CA GLY A 203 -10.99 -15.02 0.13
C GLY A 203 -11.68 -13.97 1.01
N TYR A 204 -11.27 -13.89 2.27
CA TYR A 204 -11.80 -12.86 3.19
C TYR A 204 -11.36 -11.44 2.80
N VAL A 205 -10.15 -11.27 2.30
CA VAL A 205 -9.69 -9.97 1.78
C VAL A 205 -10.53 -9.51 0.60
N MET A 206 -10.80 -10.39 -0.37
CA MET A 206 -11.62 -10.06 -1.53
C MET A 206 -13.07 -9.71 -1.14
N LEU A 207 -13.66 -10.48 -0.22
CA LEU A 207 -15.00 -10.18 0.31
C LEU A 207 -15.04 -8.88 1.11
N TYR A 208 -14.00 -8.59 1.88
CA TYR A 208 -13.84 -7.31 2.56
C TYR A 208 -13.87 -6.14 1.58
N PHE A 209 -13.19 -6.23 0.45
CA PHE A 209 -13.21 -5.20 -0.59
C PHE A 209 -14.59 -5.06 -1.26
N CYS A 210 -15.30 -6.15 -1.48
CA CYS A 210 -16.65 -6.12 -2.03
C CYS A 210 -17.68 -5.54 -1.05
N ARG A 211 -17.59 -5.96 0.22
CA ARG A 211 -18.60 -5.68 1.25
C ARG A 211 -18.40 -4.34 1.97
N GLY A 212 -17.15 -3.85 2.05
CA GLY A 212 -16.76 -2.73 2.90
C GLY A 212 -16.36 -3.13 4.32
N SER A 213 -16.85 -4.26 4.82
CA SER A 213 -16.54 -4.83 6.13
C SER A 213 -16.85 -6.33 6.16
N LEU A 214 -16.35 -7.02 7.19
CA LEU A 214 -16.66 -8.41 7.46
C LEU A 214 -17.56 -8.54 8.70
N PRO A 215 -18.43 -9.56 8.80
CA PRO A 215 -19.42 -9.71 9.88
C PRO A 215 -18.82 -9.83 11.28
N TRP A 216 -17.55 -10.20 11.38
CA TRP A 216 -16.80 -10.35 12.63
C TRP A 216 -15.92 -9.15 12.98
N GLN A 217 -16.10 -8.00 12.31
CA GLN A 217 -15.47 -6.74 12.70
C GLN A 217 -16.26 -6.04 13.80
N GLY A 218 -15.57 -5.29 14.65
CA GLY A 218 -16.20 -4.47 15.67
C GLY A 218 -16.76 -5.25 16.87
N LEU A 219 -16.50 -6.55 16.97
CA LEU A 219 -16.96 -7.35 18.12
C LEU A 219 -16.29 -6.88 19.40
N LYS A 220 -17.08 -6.57 20.41
CA LYS A 220 -16.62 -6.14 21.73
C LYS A 220 -16.29 -7.39 22.57
N ALA A 221 -15.20 -7.34 23.34
CA ALA A 221 -14.82 -8.37 24.31
C ALA A 221 -13.93 -7.74 25.37
N ALA A 222 -13.95 -8.31 26.59
CA ALA A 222 -13.15 -7.82 27.70
C ALA A 222 -11.65 -8.16 27.53
N THR A 223 -11.33 -9.31 26.94
CA THR A 223 -9.96 -9.75 26.73
C THR A 223 -9.68 -10.04 25.25
N LYS A 224 -8.38 -10.04 24.90
CA LYS A 224 -7.91 -10.41 23.54
C LYS A 224 -8.35 -11.84 23.19
N LYS A 225 -8.26 -12.77 24.12
CA LYS A 225 -8.69 -14.16 23.93
C LYS A 225 -10.18 -14.22 23.60
N GLN A 226 -11.02 -13.65 24.44
CA GLN A 226 -12.48 -13.60 24.20
C GLN A 226 -12.83 -12.95 22.85
N LYS A 227 -12.08 -11.91 22.45
CA LYS A 227 -12.28 -11.29 21.13
C LYS A 227 -11.98 -12.28 20.00
N TYR A 228 -10.91 -13.04 20.10
CA TYR A 228 -10.55 -14.05 19.11
C TYR A 228 -11.55 -15.20 19.06
N ASP A 229 -12.02 -15.66 20.23
CA ASP A 229 -13.04 -16.70 20.33
C ASP A 229 -14.36 -16.26 19.66
N ARG A 230 -14.80 -15.03 19.88
CA ARG A 230 -15.99 -14.46 19.21
C ARG A 230 -15.82 -14.30 17.70
N ILE A 231 -14.62 -13.89 17.24
CA ILE A 231 -14.33 -13.82 15.81
C ILE A 231 -14.41 -15.22 15.19
N MET A 232 -13.79 -16.20 15.82
CA MET A 232 -13.82 -17.60 15.37
C MET A 232 -15.25 -18.12 15.30
N GLU A 233 -16.02 -17.99 16.37
CA GLU A 233 -17.41 -18.40 16.44
C GLU A 233 -18.23 -17.77 15.31
N LYS A 234 -18.08 -16.44 15.10
CA LYS A 234 -18.79 -15.74 14.05
C LYS A 234 -18.41 -16.22 12.65
N LYS A 235 -17.13 -16.55 12.39
CA LYS A 235 -16.69 -17.15 11.14
C LYS A 235 -17.30 -18.53 10.92
N MET A 236 -17.28 -19.38 11.95
CA MET A 236 -17.81 -20.74 11.86
C MET A 236 -19.33 -20.78 11.69
N THR A 237 -20.04 -19.85 12.31
CA THR A 237 -21.51 -19.77 12.28
C THR A 237 -22.07 -18.95 11.14
N THR A 238 -21.23 -18.28 10.36
CA THR A 238 -21.67 -17.54 9.16
C THR A 238 -21.51 -18.42 7.92
N PRO A 239 -22.62 -18.92 7.32
CA PRO A 239 -22.56 -19.72 6.10
C PRO A 239 -21.93 -18.90 4.96
N THR A 240 -21.20 -19.59 4.07
CA THR A 240 -20.55 -18.95 2.92
C THR A 240 -21.55 -18.18 2.05
N GLU A 241 -22.75 -18.73 1.85
CA GLU A 241 -23.82 -18.13 1.04
C GLU A 241 -24.35 -16.83 1.68
N VAL A 242 -24.35 -16.77 3.00
CA VAL A 242 -24.72 -15.54 3.75
C VAL A 242 -23.62 -14.49 3.65
N LEU A 243 -22.35 -14.92 3.80
CA LEU A 243 -21.19 -14.05 3.67
C LEU A 243 -21.08 -13.41 2.28
N CYS A 244 -21.39 -14.20 1.24
CA CYS A 244 -21.29 -13.80 -0.17
C CYS A 244 -22.60 -13.25 -0.76
N ARG A 245 -23.64 -13.07 0.06
CA ARG A 245 -24.96 -12.61 -0.42
C ARG A 245 -24.85 -11.25 -1.10
N GLY A 246 -25.43 -11.15 -2.31
CA GLY A 246 -25.42 -9.93 -3.12
C GLY A 246 -24.15 -9.74 -3.96
N PHE A 247 -23.25 -10.72 -3.95
CA PHE A 247 -22.06 -10.77 -4.81
C PHE A 247 -22.10 -11.99 -5.73
N PRO A 248 -21.32 -11.98 -6.83
CA PRO A 248 -21.24 -13.13 -7.73
C PRO A 248 -20.90 -14.44 -6.98
N ASN A 249 -21.50 -15.54 -7.42
CA ASN A 249 -21.35 -16.86 -6.78
C ASN A 249 -19.89 -17.37 -6.78
N GLU A 250 -19.06 -16.83 -7.65
CA GLU A 250 -17.65 -17.17 -7.77
C GLU A 250 -16.88 -16.94 -6.47
N PHE A 251 -17.28 -15.94 -5.66
CA PHE A 251 -16.69 -15.71 -4.33
C PHE A 251 -17.02 -16.83 -3.35
N ALA A 252 -18.26 -17.35 -3.40
CA ALA A 252 -18.65 -18.51 -2.59
C ALA A 252 -17.94 -19.78 -3.06
N ILE A 253 -17.84 -20.01 -4.37
CA ILE A 253 -17.09 -21.13 -4.95
C ILE A 253 -15.64 -21.09 -4.51
N TYR A 254 -14.98 -19.92 -4.60
CA TYR A 254 -13.59 -19.72 -4.15
C TYR A 254 -13.43 -20.10 -2.67
N LEU A 255 -14.26 -19.55 -1.80
CA LEU A 255 -14.14 -19.75 -0.36
C LEU A 255 -14.42 -21.20 0.05
N ASN A 256 -15.46 -21.83 -0.53
CA ASN A 256 -15.77 -23.24 -0.29
C ASN A 256 -14.65 -24.15 -0.78
N TYR A 257 -14.05 -23.87 -1.93
CA TYR A 257 -12.89 -24.59 -2.45
C TYR A 257 -11.71 -24.52 -1.46
N THR A 258 -11.32 -23.33 -1.01
CA THR A 258 -10.18 -23.17 -0.09
C THR A 258 -10.41 -23.86 1.25
N ARG A 259 -11.64 -23.88 1.76
CA ARG A 259 -12.02 -24.56 3.00
C ARG A 259 -12.06 -26.09 2.84
N SER A 260 -12.25 -26.61 1.64
CA SER A 260 -12.29 -28.05 1.35
C SER A 260 -10.89 -28.66 1.22
N LEU A 261 -9.84 -27.86 1.07
CA LEU A 261 -8.47 -28.34 0.92
C LEU A 261 -7.98 -29.02 2.19
N ARG A 262 -7.29 -30.16 2.04
CA ARG A 262 -6.57 -30.82 3.11
C ARG A 262 -5.32 -30.01 3.47
N PHE A 263 -4.74 -30.34 4.62
CA PHE A 263 -3.58 -29.65 5.17
C PHE A 263 -2.40 -29.54 4.19
N ASP A 264 -2.11 -30.61 3.48
CA ASP A 264 -0.97 -30.74 2.56
C ASP A 264 -1.34 -30.57 1.08
N ASP A 265 -2.61 -30.32 0.76
CA ASP A 265 -3.05 -30.15 -0.62
C ASP A 265 -2.39 -28.91 -1.25
N LYS A 266 -2.00 -29.07 -2.52
CA LYS A 266 -1.61 -27.95 -3.37
C LYS A 266 -2.88 -27.31 -3.94
N PRO A 267 -3.14 -26.02 -3.69
CA PRO A 267 -4.25 -25.32 -4.32
C PRO A 267 -4.11 -25.32 -5.85
N ASP A 268 -5.21 -25.48 -6.55
CA ASP A 268 -5.26 -25.23 -7.98
C ASP A 268 -5.43 -23.74 -8.27
N TYR A 269 -4.30 -23.03 -8.26
CA TYR A 269 -4.26 -21.58 -8.46
C TYR A 269 -4.80 -21.18 -9.83
N SER A 270 -4.57 -21.99 -10.86
CA SER A 270 -5.04 -21.75 -12.21
C SER A 270 -6.57 -21.81 -12.28
N TYR A 271 -7.17 -22.80 -11.63
CA TYR A 271 -8.61 -22.90 -11.47
C TYR A 271 -9.18 -21.68 -10.74
N LEU A 272 -8.57 -21.25 -9.63
CA LEU A 272 -9.03 -20.11 -8.86
C LEU A 272 -8.96 -18.81 -9.66
N ARG A 273 -7.89 -18.59 -10.44
CA ARG A 273 -7.81 -17.45 -11.37
C ARG A 273 -8.87 -17.55 -12.45
N LYS A 274 -9.09 -18.75 -13.00
CA LYS A 274 -10.07 -18.98 -14.07
C LYS A 274 -11.48 -18.61 -13.64
N ILE A 275 -11.90 -18.95 -12.43
CA ILE A 275 -13.23 -18.60 -11.90
C ILE A 275 -13.46 -17.08 -12.04
N PHE A 276 -12.50 -16.27 -11.60
CA PHE A 276 -12.62 -14.81 -11.62
C PHE A 276 -12.39 -14.21 -13.01
N ARG A 277 -11.55 -14.83 -13.85
CA ARG A 277 -11.37 -14.40 -15.24
C ARG A 277 -12.62 -14.63 -16.08
N ASP A 278 -13.28 -15.78 -15.91
CA ASP A 278 -14.54 -16.08 -16.60
C ASP A 278 -15.64 -15.09 -16.17
N LEU A 279 -15.70 -14.77 -14.88
CA LEU A 279 -16.60 -13.72 -14.36
C LEU A 279 -16.28 -12.36 -14.97
N PHE A 280 -15.00 -11.97 -15.03
CA PHE A 280 -14.55 -10.70 -15.61
C PHE A 280 -15.00 -10.54 -17.07
N VAL A 281 -14.87 -11.59 -17.85
CA VAL A 281 -15.32 -11.62 -19.25
C VAL A 281 -16.85 -11.56 -19.34
N ARG A 282 -17.56 -12.31 -18.50
CA ARG A 282 -19.03 -12.34 -18.47
C ARG A 282 -19.63 -10.97 -18.12
N GLU A 283 -18.99 -10.22 -17.24
CA GLU A 283 -19.38 -8.86 -16.88
C GLU A 283 -18.99 -7.81 -17.94
N GLY A 284 -18.33 -8.21 -19.03
CA GLY A 284 -17.91 -7.32 -20.12
C GLY A 284 -16.80 -6.36 -19.76
N PHE A 285 -16.03 -6.62 -18.71
CA PHE A 285 -14.92 -5.79 -18.30
C PHE A 285 -13.71 -5.94 -19.25
N GLN A 286 -12.85 -4.92 -19.28
CA GLN A 286 -11.62 -4.92 -20.08
C GLN A 286 -10.39 -4.87 -19.16
N TYR A 287 -9.33 -5.58 -19.55
CA TYR A 287 -8.04 -5.59 -18.87
C TYR A 287 -7.22 -4.32 -19.19
N ASP A 288 -7.75 -3.17 -18.81
CA ASP A 288 -7.13 -1.86 -19.00
C ASP A 288 -6.34 -1.37 -17.78
N TYR A 289 -6.36 -2.13 -16.68
CA TYR A 289 -5.77 -1.78 -15.38
C TYR A 289 -6.24 -0.42 -14.83
N VAL A 290 -7.42 0.03 -15.23
CA VAL A 290 -8.07 1.20 -14.65
C VAL A 290 -8.80 0.78 -13.38
N PHE A 291 -8.17 1.07 -12.26
CA PHE A 291 -8.72 0.81 -10.93
C PHE A 291 -9.58 1.98 -10.44
N ASP A 292 -10.42 1.73 -9.43
CA ASP A 292 -11.30 2.75 -8.84
C ASP A 292 -10.54 3.98 -8.36
N TRP A 293 -9.38 3.82 -7.74
CA TRP A 293 -8.56 4.94 -7.28
C TRP A 293 -8.00 5.80 -8.43
N THR A 294 -7.79 5.21 -9.59
CA THR A 294 -7.39 5.95 -10.79
C THR A 294 -8.52 6.86 -11.24
N VAL A 295 -9.73 6.34 -11.35
CA VAL A 295 -10.94 7.10 -11.70
C VAL A 295 -11.20 8.19 -10.66
N TYR A 296 -11.14 7.84 -9.38
CA TYR A 296 -11.42 8.76 -8.27
C TYR A 296 -10.42 9.92 -8.20
N LYS A 297 -9.15 9.65 -8.51
CA LYS A 297 -8.12 10.69 -8.63
C LYS A 297 -8.44 11.68 -9.75
N TYR A 298 -8.80 11.19 -10.95
CA TYR A 298 -9.18 12.05 -12.07
C TYR A 298 -10.40 12.91 -11.73
N GLN A 299 -11.42 12.35 -11.09
CA GLN A 299 -12.61 13.09 -10.66
C GLN A 299 -12.28 14.19 -9.65
N LYS A 300 -11.43 13.89 -8.64
CA LYS A 300 -11.00 14.90 -7.65
C LYS A 300 -10.21 16.03 -8.30
N ASN A 301 -9.27 15.72 -9.19
CA ASN A 301 -8.48 16.71 -9.88
C ASN A 301 -9.37 17.60 -10.76
N ALA A 302 -10.28 17.03 -11.53
CA ALA A 302 -11.24 17.79 -12.34
C ALA A 302 -12.15 18.70 -11.50
N ALA A 303 -12.58 18.23 -10.32
CA ALA A 303 -13.37 19.04 -9.39
C ALA A 303 -12.54 20.18 -8.76
N GLN A 304 -11.25 19.95 -8.51
CA GLN A 304 -10.36 20.99 -8.00
C GLN A 304 -10.10 22.07 -9.06
N ILE A 305 -9.78 21.70 -10.29
CA ILE A 305 -9.59 22.65 -11.39
C ILE A 305 -10.81 23.54 -11.54
N LYS A 306 -12.03 22.98 -11.56
CA LYS A 306 -13.26 23.76 -11.64
C LYS A 306 -13.47 24.73 -10.46
N ARG A 307 -13.01 24.38 -9.26
CA ARG A 307 -13.08 25.26 -8.09
C ARG A 307 -12.11 26.42 -8.21
N ASP A 308 -10.90 26.14 -8.69
CA ASP A 308 -9.85 27.13 -8.85
C ASP A 308 -10.26 28.13 -9.96
N GLU A 309 -10.79 27.67 -11.09
CA GLU A 309 -11.38 28.50 -12.16
C GLU A 309 -12.52 29.42 -11.65
N GLN A 310 -13.43 28.88 -10.80
CA GLN A 310 -14.51 29.66 -10.23
C GLN A 310 -14.04 30.67 -9.17
N ALA A 311 -12.93 30.40 -8.49
CA ALA A 311 -12.33 31.34 -7.54
C ALA A 311 -11.65 32.50 -8.27
N ASP A 312 -10.98 32.23 -9.38
CA ASP A 312 -10.34 33.25 -10.22
C ASP A 312 -11.39 34.16 -10.91
N ASP A 313 -12.49 33.60 -11.41
CA ASP A 313 -13.60 34.38 -11.97
C ASP A 313 -14.26 35.32 -10.94
N LYS A 314 -14.40 34.86 -9.68
CA LYS A 314 -14.94 35.72 -8.59
C LYS A 314 -13.96 36.84 -8.20
N ASN A 315 -12.67 36.59 -8.22
CA ASN A 315 -11.66 37.60 -7.97
C ASN A 315 -11.57 38.61 -9.11
N ALA A 316 -11.72 38.16 -10.34
CA ALA A 316 -11.76 39.05 -11.52
C ALA A 316 -13.02 39.97 -11.57
N SER A 317 -14.16 39.44 -11.12
CA SER A 317 -15.41 40.22 -11.07
C SER A 317 -15.49 41.18 -9.86
N GLY A 318 -14.72 40.93 -8.78
CA GLY A 318 -14.62 41.82 -7.61
C GLY A 318 -13.74 43.04 -7.80
N ALA A 319 -12.91 43.08 -8.83
CA ALA A 319 -12.00 44.18 -9.12
C ALA A 319 -12.63 45.28 -10.03
N ALA A 320 -13.88 45.13 -10.46
CA ALA A 320 -14.53 46.04 -11.43
C ALA A 320 -15.46 47.12 -10.82
N THR A 321 -15.43 47.34 -9.50
CA THR A 321 -16.18 48.42 -8.83
C THR A 321 -15.26 49.45 -8.20
N GLY A 322 -14.47 50.14 -9.03
CA GLY A 322 -13.77 51.39 -8.68
C GLY A 322 -14.13 52.47 -9.68
N GLN A 323 -14.81 53.52 -9.23
CA GLN A 323 -15.31 54.65 -10.03
C GLN A 323 -14.19 55.32 -10.84
N PRO A 324 -14.51 55.88 -12.02
CA PRO A 324 -13.56 56.61 -12.84
C PRO A 324 -13.45 58.05 -12.40
N THR A 325 -12.28 58.52 -12.04
CA THR A 325 -11.97 59.96 -12.01
C THR A 325 -11.37 60.38 -13.36
N THR A 326 -11.99 61.41 -13.91
CA THR A 326 -11.68 62.09 -15.15
C THR A 326 -10.30 62.74 -15.20
N ALA A 327 -9.54 62.53 -16.28
CA ALA A 327 -8.87 63.64 -17.00
C ALA A 327 -8.14 63.21 -18.28
N ALA A 328 -8.57 63.83 -19.37
CA ALA A 328 -7.87 64.36 -20.54
C ALA A 328 -7.04 63.45 -21.48
N ALA A 329 -7.53 63.48 -22.67
CA ALA A 329 -7.08 63.10 -23.98
C ALA A 329 -5.62 63.35 -24.35
N THR A 330 -5.03 62.47 -25.17
CA THR A 330 -4.44 62.82 -26.45
C THR A 330 -4.31 61.58 -27.36
N LYS A 331 -4.53 61.82 -28.63
CA LYS A 331 -4.69 60.97 -29.79
C LYS A 331 -3.45 60.17 -30.16
N ALA A 332 -3.61 58.98 -30.62
CA ALA A 332 -3.24 58.54 -31.98
C ALA A 332 -3.47 57.02 -32.15
N THR A 333 -4.31 56.71 -33.10
CA THR A 333 -4.47 55.41 -33.78
C THR A 333 -3.67 55.47 -35.10
N PRO A 334 -3.59 54.45 -35.97
CA PRO A 334 -3.87 52.98 -35.86
C PRO A 334 -2.84 52.11 -36.64
N ALA A 335 -3.03 50.81 -36.67
CA ALA A 335 -3.03 49.92 -37.86
C ALA A 335 -2.45 48.54 -37.49
N ILE A 336 -3.20 47.51 -37.52
CA ILE A 336 -3.74 46.62 -38.59
C ILE A 336 -2.86 45.36 -38.83
N GLN A 337 -3.52 44.24 -38.67
CA GLN A 337 -3.44 42.97 -39.40
C GLN A 337 -2.30 42.02 -39.06
N SER A 338 -2.53 40.83 -38.84
CA SER A 338 -3.40 39.69 -39.21
C SER A 338 -2.54 38.50 -39.62
N ASN A 339 -2.93 37.38 -39.11
CA ASN A 339 -3.00 36.08 -39.80
C ASN A 339 -1.83 35.11 -39.90
N ARG A 340 -2.21 33.94 -39.49
CA ARG A 340 -2.10 32.62 -40.15
C ARG A 340 -1.02 31.65 -39.70
N ALA A 341 -1.59 30.64 -39.12
CA ALA A 341 -1.25 29.21 -39.18
C ALA A 341 -0.35 28.71 -40.34
N ARG A 342 0.50 27.75 -40.01
CA ARG A 342 0.69 26.42 -40.63
C ARG A 342 2.01 25.79 -40.20
N LYS A 343 1.90 24.63 -39.59
CA LYS A 343 2.11 23.27 -40.10
C LYS A 343 3.56 22.87 -40.43
N MET A 344 4.02 21.91 -39.67
CA MET A 344 4.67 20.63 -40.01
C MET A 344 6.16 20.56 -40.39
N ILE A 345 6.72 19.52 -39.84
CA ILE A 345 7.68 18.49 -40.31
C ILE A 345 9.14 18.63 -39.89
N ALA A 346 9.51 17.66 -39.07
CA ALA A 346 10.68 16.78 -39.00
C ALA A 346 12.03 17.22 -39.57
N GLU A 347 13.08 17.01 -38.80
CA GLU A 347 14.20 16.08 -39.02
C GLU A 347 15.40 16.39 -38.12
N THR A 348 15.99 15.36 -37.58
CA THR A 348 17.32 15.28 -36.94
C THR A 348 18.42 15.29 -38.03
N PRO A 349 19.75 15.30 -37.79
CA PRO A 349 20.52 15.19 -36.53
C PRO A 349 21.84 16.04 -36.50
N GLU A 350 22.64 15.75 -35.44
CA GLU A 350 24.12 15.81 -35.36
C GLU A 350 24.85 17.01 -34.76
N GLN A 351 25.44 16.70 -33.63
CA GLN A 351 26.83 16.86 -33.17
C GLN A 351 27.48 18.22 -32.89
N ARG A 352 28.08 18.23 -31.71
CA ARG A 352 29.33 18.87 -31.24
C ARG A 352 29.25 20.22 -30.53
N GLY A 353 29.75 20.17 -29.28
CA GLY A 353 30.89 20.99 -28.89
C GLY A 353 30.71 21.92 -27.71
N VAL A 354 31.21 21.47 -26.57
CA VAL A 354 32.02 22.21 -25.57
C VAL A 354 31.66 23.66 -25.21
N GLY A 355 31.48 23.91 -23.90
CA GLY A 355 31.64 25.26 -23.35
C GLY A 355 31.00 25.48 -21.97
N THR A 356 31.83 25.49 -20.99
CA THR A 356 31.72 25.91 -19.61
C THR A 356 30.94 27.21 -19.38
N SER A 357 30.13 27.29 -18.31
CA SER A 357 30.28 28.33 -17.27
C SER A 357 29.11 28.38 -16.31
N CYS A 358 29.46 28.56 -15.04
CA CYS A 358 28.62 28.66 -13.84
C CYS A 358 27.73 29.90 -13.80
N ALA A 359 26.56 29.79 -13.14
CA ALA A 359 26.11 30.67 -12.06
C ALA A 359 24.74 30.21 -11.51
N PRO A 360 24.45 30.36 -10.19
CA PRO A 360 23.28 29.78 -9.53
C PRO A 360 22.08 30.76 -9.49
N PRO A 361 20.84 30.27 -9.29
CA PRO A 361 19.69 31.11 -9.02
C PRO A 361 19.44 31.31 -7.50
N PRO A 362 18.66 32.33 -7.11
CA PRO A 362 18.58 32.80 -5.74
C PRO A 362 17.55 32.09 -4.87
N GLU A 363 17.83 32.16 -3.58
CA GLU A 363 17.03 31.63 -2.48
C GLU A 363 15.67 32.34 -2.31
N GLY A 364 14.63 31.56 -2.05
CA GLY A 364 13.36 32.02 -1.51
C GLY A 364 12.99 31.25 -0.25
N LYS A 365 13.08 31.90 0.89
CA LYS A 365 12.78 31.36 2.23
C LYS A 365 11.27 31.31 2.46
N ALA A 366 10.78 30.17 2.98
CA ALA A 366 9.56 30.12 3.78
C ALA A 366 9.81 29.27 5.03
N LEU A 367 9.84 29.94 6.17
CA LEU A 367 9.93 29.34 7.52
C LEU A 367 8.54 28.82 7.93
N ALA A 368 8.46 27.55 8.27
CA ALA A 368 7.39 27.05 9.14
C ALA A 368 8.00 26.60 10.46
N ARG A 369 7.59 27.26 11.54
CA ARG A 369 7.94 26.92 12.91
C ARG A 369 7.27 25.63 13.32
N VAL A 370 8.05 24.63 13.73
CA VAL A 370 7.58 23.45 14.45
C VAL A 370 7.97 23.63 15.90
N THR A 371 6.98 23.73 16.79
CA THR A 371 7.17 23.73 18.24
C THR A 371 7.20 22.27 18.71
N LEU A 372 8.35 21.85 19.22
CA LEU A 372 8.55 20.54 19.82
C LEU A 372 8.14 20.63 21.30
N LEU A 373 7.09 19.91 21.70
CA LEU A 373 6.76 19.64 23.11
C LEU A 373 7.23 18.22 23.44
N ALA A 374 8.28 18.13 24.24
CA ALA A 374 8.72 16.89 24.85
C ALA A 374 7.85 16.63 26.10
N LEU A 375 7.25 15.44 26.17
CA LEU A 375 6.61 14.92 27.38
C LEU A 375 7.47 13.78 27.91
N THR A 376 8.04 14.01 29.08
CA THR A 376 8.72 13.03 29.93
C THR A 376 7.67 12.21 30.69
N ASN A 377 7.84 10.90 30.70
CA ASN A 377 7.05 9.98 31.54
C ASN A 377 7.63 9.97 32.97
N ASP A 378 6.74 10.20 33.94
CA ASP A 378 6.97 9.92 35.36
C ASP A 378 6.06 8.72 35.77
N PRO A 379 6.59 7.67 36.39
CA PRO A 379 5.81 6.50 36.77
C PRO A 379 5.45 6.53 38.26
N SER A 380 4.43 7.29 38.64
CA SER A 380 3.74 7.10 39.92
C SER A 380 2.37 7.75 39.85
N GLU A 381 1.35 6.96 39.73
CA GLU A 381 0.04 7.00 40.38
C GLU A 381 -1.02 6.28 39.55
N GLY A 382 -1.71 5.37 40.21
CA GLY A 382 -2.81 4.61 39.66
C GLY A 382 -4.04 5.49 39.43
N GLY A 383 -4.67 5.32 38.31
CA GLY A 383 -5.91 6.00 37.97
C GLY A 383 -6.35 5.66 36.56
N THR A 384 -7.44 4.93 36.45
CA THR A 384 -8.21 4.65 35.24
C THR A 384 -8.56 5.94 34.53
N ALA A 385 -7.93 6.22 33.40
CA ALA A 385 -8.34 7.28 32.49
C ALA A 385 -8.53 6.72 31.09
N PHE A 386 -9.78 6.69 30.63
CA PHE A 386 -10.16 6.48 29.25
C PHE A 386 -9.56 7.59 28.37
N ARG A 387 -8.63 7.26 27.50
CA ARG A 387 -8.19 8.14 26.43
C ARG A 387 -8.92 7.79 25.14
N LEU A 388 -9.84 8.65 24.76
CA LEU A 388 -10.29 8.79 23.39
C LEU A 388 -9.06 9.05 22.50
N ARG A 389 -8.70 8.11 21.64
CA ARG A 389 -7.79 8.40 20.53
C ARG A 389 -8.60 9.11 19.45
N LEU A 390 -8.47 10.41 19.43
CA LEU A 390 -8.77 11.20 18.24
C LEU A 390 -7.75 10.79 17.20
N PHE A 391 -8.17 10.08 16.17
CA PHE A 391 -7.40 9.93 14.95
C PHE A 391 -7.46 11.28 14.21
N ILE A 392 -6.48 12.13 14.46
CA ILE A 392 -6.18 13.20 13.51
C ILE A 392 -5.59 12.47 12.30
N VAL A 393 -6.38 12.40 11.26
CA VAL A 393 -5.90 12.06 9.92
C VAL A 393 -5.09 13.27 9.46
N GLU A 394 -3.82 13.30 9.87
CA GLU A 394 -2.86 14.15 9.18
C GLU A 394 -2.86 13.70 7.72
N ARG A 395 -3.22 14.62 6.85
CA ARG A 395 -3.15 14.45 5.40
C ARG A 395 -1.77 13.90 5.06
N LEU A 396 -1.70 12.64 4.72
CA LEU A 396 -0.55 12.06 4.02
C LEU A 396 -0.44 12.80 2.68
N PHE A 397 0.36 13.86 2.66
CA PHE A 397 0.87 14.45 1.44
C PHE A 397 1.85 13.41 0.88
N ILE A 398 1.35 12.46 0.13
CA ILE A 398 2.17 11.63 -0.74
C ILE A 398 2.59 12.57 -1.87
N PRO A 399 3.89 12.79 -2.10
CA PRO A 399 4.34 13.66 -3.18
C PRO A 399 3.71 13.19 -4.50
N GLU A 400 3.24 14.11 -5.34
CA GLU A 400 2.62 13.83 -6.63
C GLU A 400 3.48 12.95 -7.56
N ARG A 401 4.76 12.75 -7.23
CA ARG A 401 5.71 11.91 -7.99
C ARG A 401 5.61 10.41 -7.69
N LEU A 402 4.80 9.99 -6.71
CA LEU A 402 4.68 8.58 -6.30
C LEU A 402 3.41 7.90 -6.83
N TRP A 403 2.64 8.59 -7.68
CA TRP A 403 1.46 8.03 -8.36
C TRP A 403 1.75 7.74 -9.83
#